data_731d250393c87094c40620ea607c2073
#
_entry.id   731d250393c87094c40620ea607c2073
#
_cell.length_a   1.000
_cell.length_b   1.000
_cell.length_c   1.000
_cell.angle_alpha   90.00
_cell.angle_beta   90.00
_cell.angle_gamma   90.00
#
_symmetry.space_group_name_H-M   'P 1'
#
loop_
_entity.id
_entity.type
_entity.pdbx_description
1 polymer ?
#
loop_
_entity_poly.entity_id
_entity_poly.type
_entity_poly.pdbx_seq_one_letter_code
_entity_poly.pdbx_strand_id
1 'polypeptide(L)'
;VPLIRRTWDGRSIDQSLNYTVTKGDEVEELYELLREVLRRHPDVTAVSSGAILSTYQRTRVETCCKRLQLTSLAYLWQRPQRQLLKDMSRSGLRAIVVKTATLGLEPEDLGLELMARETRSRFDDLHDKYAFHVCGEGGEYESLVLDSPRFTKRIVLTKTETLRLDDQPRG
;
A
#
# COMPACT_ATOMS: atom_id res chain seq x y z
N VAL A 1 -2.37 -17.72 5.79
CA VAL A 1 -2.31 -17.45 4.34
C VAL A 1 -0.85 -17.52 3.92
N PRO A 2 -0.48 -18.26 2.88
CA PRO A 2 0.90 -18.33 2.41
C PRO A 2 1.36 -17.00 1.84
N LEU A 3 2.65 -16.66 1.99
CA LEU A 3 3.30 -15.54 1.37
C LEU A 3 4.08 -16.03 0.15
N ILE A 4 3.75 -15.53 -1.02
CA ILE A 4 4.45 -15.82 -2.28
C ILE A 4 5.21 -14.57 -2.67
N ARG A 5 6.51 -14.70 -2.95
CA ARG A 5 7.40 -13.60 -3.30
C ARG A 5 8.08 -13.87 -4.62
N ARG A 6 8.35 -12.81 -5.35
CA ARG A 6 9.19 -12.80 -6.55
C ARG A 6 10.14 -11.60 -6.48
N THR A 7 11.39 -11.81 -6.82
CA THR A 7 12.38 -10.73 -6.92
C THR A 7 12.41 -10.23 -8.37
N TRP A 8 12.45 -8.90 -8.56
CA TRP A 8 12.63 -8.26 -9.87
C TRP A 8 13.46 -6.98 -9.73
N ASP A 9 13.88 -6.43 -10.86
CA ASP A 9 14.73 -5.22 -10.89
C ASP A 9 13.98 -3.92 -10.60
N GLY A 10 12.65 -3.97 -10.42
CA GLY A 10 11.83 -2.83 -10.03
C GLY A 10 11.71 -1.74 -11.10
N ARG A 11 11.82 -2.08 -12.38
CA ARG A 11 11.75 -1.10 -13.47
C ARG A 11 10.33 -0.91 -13.95
N SER A 12 9.85 0.34 -13.93
CA SER A 12 8.63 0.79 -14.59
C SER A 12 9.01 1.35 -15.96
N ILE A 13 8.91 0.52 -16.99
CA ILE A 13 9.33 0.86 -18.37
C ILE A 13 8.20 1.59 -19.10
N ASP A 14 6.99 1.00 -19.09
CA ASP A 14 5.79 1.65 -19.63
C ASP A 14 5.08 2.45 -18.54
N GLN A 15 5.27 3.77 -18.55
CA GLN A 15 4.63 4.68 -17.61
C GLN A 15 3.33 5.28 -18.13
N SER A 16 2.83 4.83 -19.27
CA SER A 16 1.56 5.29 -19.84
C SER A 16 0.36 4.85 -19.00
N LEU A 17 -0.74 5.57 -19.07
CA LEU A 17 -2.00 5.17 -18.41
C LEU A 17 -2.58 3.90 -19.05
N ASN A 18 -2.41 3.72 -20.36
CA ASN A 18 -2.84 2.55 -21.09
C ASN A 18 -1.65 1.60 -21.25
N TYR A 19 -1.46 0.72 -20.26
CA TYR A 19 -0.35 -0.23 -20.27
C TYR A 19 -0.44 -1.17 -21.49
N THR A 20 0.68 -1.32 -22.17
CA THR A 20 0.92 -2.36 -23.19
C THR A 20 1.95 -3.36 -22.69
N VAL A 21 1.81 -4.62 -23.08
CA VAL A 21 2.72 -5.70 -22.63
C VAL A 21 4.15 -5.35 -23.03
N THR A 22 4.98 -5.06 -22.04
CA THR A 22 6.36 -4.57 -22.20
C THR A 22 7.33 -5.50 -21.47
N LYS A 23 8.22 -6.14 -22.23
CA LYS A 23 9.20 -7.09 -21.68
C LYS A 23 10.11 -6.40 -20.63
N GLY A 24 10.19 -6.99 -19.44
CA GLY A 24 11.01 -6.48 -18.33
C GLY A 24 10.36 -5.37 -17.53
N ASP A 25 9.10 -5.04 -17.80
CA ASP A 25 8.32 -4.11 -17.00
C ASP A 25 7.81 -4.77 -15.71
N GLU A 26 7.65 -3.98 -14.66
CA GLU A 26 7.14 -4.44 -13.35
C GLU A 26 5.77 -5.14 -13.44
N VAL A 27 4.94 -4.77 -14.42
CA VAL A 27 3.61 -5.37 -14.63
C VAL A 27 3.74 -6.81 -15.12
N GLU A 28 4.74 -7.11 -15.95
CA GLU A 28 5.00 -8.48 -16.38
C GLU A 28 5.51 -9.35 -15.22
N GLU A 29 6.26 -8.78 -14.29
CA GLU A 29 6.66 -9.50 -13.08
C GLU A 29 5.48 -9.76 -12.14
N LEU A 30 4.55 -8.80 -12.02
CA LEU A 30 3.28 -9.03 -11.32
C LEU A 30 2.45 -10.13 -12.00
N TYR A 31 2.37 -10.12 -13.32
CA TYR A 31 1.68 -11.15 -14.08
C TYR A 31 2.27 -12.55 -13.81
N GLU A 32 3.60 -12.69 -13.86
CA GLU A 32 4.27 -13.95 -13.57
C GLU A 32 4.11 -14.39 -12.12
N LEU A 33 4.12 -13.45 -11.16
CA LEU A 33 3.81 -13.74 -9.76
C LEU A 33 2.40 -14.31 -9.60
N LEU A 34 1.41 -13.71 -10.22
CA LEU A 34 0.02 -14.19 -10.18
C LEU A 34 -0.15 -15.55 -10.87
N ARG A 35 0.58 -15.80 -11.97
CA ARG A 35 0.63 -17.14 -12.58
C ARG A 35 1.15 -18.19 -11.61
N GLU A 36 2.20 -17.88 -10.87
CA GLU A 36 2.73 -18.79 -9.85
C GLU A 36 1.75 -19.01 -8.70
N VAL A 37 1.00 -17.97 -8.30
CA VAL A 37 -0.10 -18.11 -7.33
C VAL A 37 -1.14 -19.10 -7.85
N LEU A 38 -1.61 -18.95 -9.09
CA LEU A 38 -2.61 -19.83 -9.68
C LEU A 38 -2.12 -21.28 -9.85
N ARG A 39 -0.82 -21.46 -10.15
CA ARG A 39 -0.22 -22.79 -10.22
C ARG A 39 -0.25 -23.51 -8.88
N ARG A 40 -0.04 -22.78 -7.76
CA ARG A 40 -0.05 -23.35 -6.39
C ARG A 40 -1.43 -23.42 -5.79
N HIS A 41 -2.30 -22.52 -6.17
CA HIS A 41 -3.64 -22.30 -5.63
C HIS A 41 -4.65 -22.09 -6.77
N PRO A 42 -5.02 -23.16 -7.47
CA PRO A 42 -5.89 -23.05 -8.66
C PRO A 42 -7.34 -22.63 -8.34
N ASP A 43 -7.71 -22.62 -7.09
CA ASP A 43 -8.99 -22.15 -6.54
C ASP A 43 -9.06 -20.62 -6.39
N VAL A 44 -7.96 -19.90 -6.58
CA VAL A 44 -7.95 -18.43 -6.54
C VAL A 44 -8.67 -17.88 -7.78
N THR A 45 -9.69 -17.07 -7.54
CA THR A 45 -10.52 -16.46 -8.61
C THR A 45 -10.46 -14.94 -8.65
N ALA A 46 -9.82 -14.31 -7.66
CA ALA A 46 -9.79 -12.86 -7.53
C ALA A 46 -8.50 -12.35 -6.91
N VAL A 47 -8.16 -11.09 -7.20
CA VAL A 47 -7.04 -10.35 -6.61
C VAL A 47 -7.56 -9.08 -5.98
N SER A 48 -7.24 -8.84 -4.72
CA SER A 48 -7.54 -7.57 -4.04
C SER A 48 -6.35 -6.62 -4.12
N SER A 49 -6.62 -5.34 -4.46
CA SER A 49 -5.64 -4.27 -4.47
C SER A 49 -6.09 -3.09 -3.62
N GLY A 50 -5.13 -2.30 -3.13
CA GLY A 50 -5.36 -1.20 -2.20
C GLY A 50 -5.37 0.19 -2.84
N ALA A 51 -5.32 0.33 -4.17
CA ALA A 51 -5.34 1.63 -4.83
C ALA A 51 -6.61 2.43 -4.48
N ILE A 52 -6.44 3.69 -4.06
CA ILE A 52 -7.53 4.59 -3.70
C ILE A 52 -7.82 5.57 -4.85
N LEU A 53 -6.80 6.27 -5.36
CA LEU A 53 -6.95 7.25 -6.45
C LEU A 53 -5.94 7.03 -7.59
N SER A 54 -4.94 6.19 -7.42
CA SER A 54 -3.92 5.93 -8.43
C SER A 54 -4.47 5.07 -9.58
N THR A 55 -4.97 5.72 -10.62
CA THR A 55 -5.38 5.04 -11.87
C THR A 55 -4.24 4.21 -12.45
N TYR A 56 -3.00 4.69 -12.33
CA TYR A 56 -1.80 3.98 -12.75
C TYR A 56 -1.70 2.59 -12.10
N GLN A 57 -1.77 2.51 -10.78
CA GLN A 57 -1.68 1.25 -10.04
C GLN A 57 -2.87 0.33 -10.36
N ARG A 58 -4.08 0.88 -10.35
CA ARG A 58 -5.30 0.13 -10.62
C ARG A 58 -5.28 -0.52 -11.99
N THR A 59 -4.99 0.25 -13.05
CA THR A 59 -4.99 -0.25 -14.44
C THR A 59 -4.01 -1.41 -14.63
N ARG A 60 -2.86 -1.35 -13.96
CA ARG A 60 -1.84 -2.42 -14.03
C ARG A 60 -2.32 -3.72 -13.41
N VAL A 61 -2.89 -3.65 -12.22
CA VAL A 61 -3.48 -4.83 -11.58
C VAL A 61 -4.64 -5.39 -12.42
N GLU A 62 -5.53 -4.53 -12.91
CA GLU A 62 -6.65 -4.93 -13.75
C GLU A 62 -6.19 -5.60 -15.08
N THR A 63 -5.10 -5.10 -15.66
CA THR A 63 -4.51 -5.70 -16.87
C THR A 63 -4.01 -7.12 -16.59
N CYS A 64 -3.30 -7.34 -15.49
CA CYS A 64 -2.87 -8.68 -15.09
C CYS A 64 -4.06 -9.60 -14.82
N CYS A 65 -5.05 -9.11 -14.07
CA CYS A 65 -6.26 -9.86 -13.74
C CYS A 65 -7.01 -10.27 -15.00
N LYS A 66 -7.22 -9.34 -15.95
CA LYS A 66 -7.91 -9.63 -17.22
C LYS A 66 -7.20 -10.72 -18.03
N ARG A 67 -5.88 -10.66 -18.13
CA ARG A 67 -5.07 -11.67 -18.86
C ARG A 67 -5.14 -13.05 -18.23
N LEU A 68 -5.31 -13.12 -16.89
CA LEU A 68 -5.37 -14.36 -16.11
C LEU A 68 -6.81 -14.79 -15.78
N GLN A 69 -7.82 -14.11 -16.32
CA GLN A 69 -9.24 -14.39 -16.05
C GLN A 69 -9.60 -14.30 -14.56
N LEU A 70 -8.90 -13.43 -13.81
CA LEU A 70 -9.17 -13.15 -12.41
C LEU A 70 -10.07 -11.92 -12.24
N THR A 71 -10.88 -11.92 -11.20
CA THR A 71 -11.64 -10.73 -10.79
C THR A 71 -10.75 -9.77 -10.04
N SER A 72 -10.68 -8.49 -10.46
CA SER A 72 -10.01 -7.43 -9.70
C SER A 72 -10.96 -6.86 -8.64
N LEU A 73 -10.56 -6.89 -7.38
CA LEU A 73 -11.30 -6.37 -6.23
C LEU A 73 -10.62 -5.10 -5.70
N ALA A 74 -11.16 -3.94 -6.08
CA ALA A 74 -10.63 -2.63 -5.72
C ALA A 74 -11.60 -1.90 -4.76
N TYR A 75 -11.82 -2.45 -3.56
CA TYR A 75 -12.81 -1.95 -2.58
C TYR A 75 -12.51 -0.56 -2.03
N LEU A 76 -11.28 -0.07 -2.15
CA LEU A 76 -10.87 1.24 -1.68
C LEU A 76 -10.97 2.32 -2.77
N TRP A 77 -11.20 1.91 -4.02
CA TRP A 77 -11.17 2.78 -5.18
C TRP A 77 -12.16 3.94 -5.06
N GLN A 78 -11.65 5.16 -5.22
CA GLN A 78 -12.39 6.43 -5.16
C GLN A 78 -13.17 6.66 -3.87
N ARG A 79 -12.85 5.94 -2.80
CA ARG A 79 -13.45 6.23 -1.50
C ARG A 79 -12.90 7.53 -0.93
N PRO A 80 -13.77 8.39 -0.32
CA PRO A 80 -13.31 9.60 0.34
C PRO A 80 -12.28 9.27 1.41
N GLN A 81 -11.05 9.76 1.27
CA GLN A 81 -9.89 9.36 2.06
C GLN A 81 -10.09 9.56 3.58
N ARG A 82 -10.70 10.68 4.00
CA ARG A 82 -11.01 10.94 5.41
C ARG A 82 -12.01 9.94 5.99
N GLN A 83 -13.04 9.59 5.20
CA GLN A 83 -14.02 8.58 5.61
C GLN A 83 -13.39 7.20 5.66
N LEU A 84 -12.55 6.87 4.69
CA LEU A 84 -11.83 5.60 4.63
C LEU A 84 -10.95 5.39 5.87
N LEU A 85 -10.17 6.40 6.28
CA LEU A 85 -9.35 6.33 7.49
C LEU A 85 -10.20 6.16 8.77
N LYS A 86 -11.37 6.85 8.84
CA LYS A 86 -12.33 6.65 9.94
C LYS A 86 -12.90 5.22 9.96
N ASP A 87 -13.21 4.67 8.81
CA ASP A 87 -13.77 3.31 8.72
C ASP A 87 -12.70 2.26 9.09
N MET A 88 -11.44 2.44 8.68
CA MET A 88 -10.32 1.62 9.12
C MET A 88 -10.16 1.65 10.65
N SER A 89 -10.24 2.85 11.26
CA SER A 89 -10.21 2.99 12.71
C SER A 89 -11.37 2.24 13.40
N ARG A 90 -12.58 2.38 12.87
CA ARG A 90 -13.78 1.69 13.41
C ARG A 90 -13.73 0.18 13.25
N SER A 91 -13.03 -0.31 12.24
CA SER A 91 -12.85 -1.75 12.02
C SER A 91 -11.91 -2.41 13.03
N GLY A 92 -11.31 -1.66 13.94
CA GLY A 92 -10.35 -2.19 14.92
C GLY A 92 -8.95 -2.43 14.35
N LEU A 93 -8.63 -1.86 13.19
CA LEU A 93 -7.29 -1.90 12.63
C LEU A 93 -6.35 -1.07 13.50
N ARG A 94 -5.15 -1.58 13.76
CA ARG A 94 -4.07 -0.87 14.44
C ARG A 94 -2.85 -0.80 13.55
N ALA A 95 -2.38 0.39 13.25
CA ALA A 95 -1.21 0.61 12.42
C ALA A 95 -0.40 1.80 12.95
N ILE A 96 0.89 1.77 12.70
CA ILE A 96 1.80 2.88 13.05
C ILE A 96 2.49 3.41 11.81
N VAL A 97 2.89 4.67 11.85
CA VAL A 97 3.76 5.29 10.85
C VAL A 97 5.17 4.72 10.99
N VAL A 98 5.76 4.22 9.90
CA VAL A 98 7.13 3.65 9.88
C VAL A 98 8.07 4.39 8.94
N LYS A 99 7.55 5.29 8.11
CA LYS A 99 8.34 6.18 7.27
C LYS A 99 7.60 7.49 7.07
N THR A 100 8.31 8.59 7.08
CA THR A 100 7.81 9.93 6.76
C THR A 100 8.55 10.45 5.54
N ALA A 101 7.85 11.07 4.58
CA ALA A 101 8.45 11.49 3.31
C ALA A 101 7.89 12.79 2.74
N THR A 102 7.10 13.55 3.51
CA THR A 102 6.46 14.79 3.01
C THR A 102 6.48 15.91 4.02
N LEU A 103 6.22 17.13 3.55
CA LEU A 103 6.06 18.32 4.40
C LEU A 103 4.95 18.12 5.43
N GLY A 104 5.23 18.51 6.67
CA GLY A 104 4.31 18.40 7.80
C GLY A 104 4.40 17.11 8.60
N LEU A 105 5.21 16.13 8.14
CA LEU A 105 5.63 14.99 8.93
C LEU A 105 7.12 15.05 9.22
N GLU A 106 7.48 14.87 10.48
CA GLU A 106 8.84 14.94 10.97
C GLU A 106 9.30 13.56 11.49
N PRO A 107 10.59 13.33 11.74
CA PRO A 107 11.08 12.07 12.29
C PRO A 107 10.40 11.67 13.61
N GLU A 108 9.93 12.63 14.39
CA GLU A 108 9.21 12.45 15.65
C GLU A 108 7.82 11.83 15.46
N ASP A 109 7.31 11.84 14.22
CA ASP A 109 6.03 11.22 13.84
C ASP A 109 6.16 9.72 13.60
N LEU A 110 7.37 9.19 13.58
CA LEU A 110 7.58 7.75 13.50
C LEU A 110 7.03 7.06 14.74
N GLY A 111 6.27 6.00 14.53
CA GLY A 111 5.60 5.27 15.61
C GLY A 111 4.23 5.81 16.00
N LEU A 112 3.77 6.93 15.43
CA LEU A 112 2.39 7.42 15.66
C LEU A 112 1.38 6.34 15.31
N GLU A 113 0.45 6.09 16.23
CA GLU A 113 -0.71 5.20 16.00
C GLU A 113 -1.65 5.88 14.99
N LEU A 114 -1.72 5.32 13.80
CA LEU A 114 -2.44 5.91 12.66
C LEU A 114 -3.95 6.07 12.93
N MET A 115 -4.50 5.16 13.74
CA MET A 115 -5.93 5.13 14.05
C MET A 115 -6.30 5.98 15.27
N ALA A 116 -5.33 6.57 15.98
CA ALA A 116 -5.60 7.47 17.09
C ALA A 116 -6.36 8.72 16.62
N ARG A 117 -7.22 9.25 17.48
CA ARG A 117 -8.04 10.43 17.16
C ARG A 117 -7.17 11.66 16.87
N GLU A 118 -6.14 11.83 17.65
CA GLU A 118 -5.19 12.95 17.57
C GLU A 118 -4.43 12.92 16.25
N THR A 119 -3.93 11.75 15.85
CA THR A 119 -3.24 11.54 14.57
C THR A 119 -4.16 11.84 13.39
N ARG A 120 -5.38 11.34 13.43
CA ARG A 120 -6.37 11.61 12.37
C ARG A 120 -6.74 13.08 12.27
N SER A 121 -6.94 13.76 13.41
CA SER A 121 -7.19 15.21 13.42
C SER A 121 -6.03 15.99 12.81
N ARG A 122 -4.79 15.66 13.19
CA ARG A 122 -3.60 16.26 12.60
C ARG A 122 -3.48 16.01 11.09
N PHE A 123 -3.80 14.80 10.62
CA PHE A 123 -3.78 14.48 9.19
C PHE A 123 -4.87 15.23 8.42
N ASP A 124 -6.02 15.46 9.04
CA ASP A 124 -7.07 16.31 8.48
C ASP A 124 -6.58 17.77 8.31
N ASP A 125 -5.86 18.31 9.30
CA ASP A 125 -5.24 19.65 9.24
C ASP A 125 -4.14 19.74 8.16
N LEU A 126 -3.31 18.71 8.04
CA LEU A 126 -2.29 18.62 7.00
C LEU A 126 -2.92 18.51 5.59
N HIS A 127 -4.02 17.79 5.47
CA HIS A 127 -4.78 17.73 4.23
C HIS A 127 -5.29 19.11 3.80
N ASP A 128 -5.87 19.86 4.72
CA ASP A 128 -6.40 21.18 4.43
C ASP A 128 -5.31 22.20 4.07
N LYS A 129 -4.12 22.04 4.68
CA LYS A 129 -3.01 22.98 4.48
C LYS A 129 -2.10 22.65 3.29
N TYR A 130 -1.89 21.37 3.01
CA TYR A 130 -0.87 20.91 2.06
C TYR A 130 -1.40 19.92 1.01
N ALA A 131 -2.71 19.66 0.94
CA ALA A 131 -3.32 18.61 0.13
C ALA A 131 -2.77 17.19 0.45
N PHE A 132 -2.33 17.00 1.69
CA PHE A 132 -1.83 15.73 2.21
C PHE A 132 -2.86 14.61 2.05
N HIS A 133 -2.46 13.46 1.52
CA HIS A 133 -3.37 12.34 1.41
C HIS A 133 -3.43 11.58 2.75
N VAL A 134 -4.54 11.70 3.49
CA VAL A 134 -4.64 11.18 4.87
C VAL A 134 -4.44 9.67 5.01
N CYS A 135 -4.56 8.91 3.91
CA CYS A 135 -4.24 7.48 3.86
C CYS A 135 -2.84 7.18 3.29
N GLY A 136 -2.02 8.19 3.00
CA GLY A 136 -0.63 8.02 2.58
C GLY A 136 -0.43 7.54 1.13
N GLU A 137 -1.46 7.59 0.26
CA GLU A 137 -1.34 7.07 -1.12
C GLU A 137 -0.39 7.89 -2.00
N GLY A 138 -0.19 9.17 -1.70
CA GLY A 138 0.78 10.03 -2.39
C GLY A 138 2.23 9.82 -1.97
N GLY A 139 2.51 8.83 -1.11
CA GLY A 139 3.85 8.58 -0.58
C GLY A 139 4.20 9.44 0.63
N GLU A 140 3.21 10.07 1.25
CA GLU A 140 3.41 10.95 2.41
C GLU A 140 4.04 10.24 3.58
N TYR A 141 3.64 8.99 3.78
CA TYR A 141 4.17 8.11 4.81
C TYR A 141 3.99 6.64 4.42
N GLU A 142 4.72 5.76 5.08
CA GLU A 142 4.44 4.31 5.07
C GLU A 142 3.99 3.85 6.45
N SER A 143 3.16 2.80 6.49
CA SER A 143 2.60 2.27 7.72
C SER A 143 2.86 0.78 7.88
N LEU A 144 2.92 0.33 9.15
CA LEU A 144 2.95 -1.08 9.53
C LEU A 144 1.68 -1.41 10.31
N VAL A 145 0.91 -2.37 9.84
CA VAL A 145 -0.24 -2.90 10.57
C VAL A 145 0.24 -3.82 11.68
N LEU A 146 -0.08 -3.48 12.92
CA LEU A 146 0.29 -4.24 14.11
C LEU A 146 -0.80 -5.22 14.54
N ASP A 147 -2.07 -4.86 14.30
CA ASP A 147 -3.20 -5.68 14.70
C ASP A 147 -4.43 -5.44 13.82
N SER A 148 -5.27 -6.44 13.72
CA SER A 148 -6.55 -6.41 13.03
C SER A 148 -7.48 -7.47 13.65
N PRO A 149 -8.81 -7.27 13.66
CA PRO A 149 -9.76 -8.30 14.09
C PRO A 149 -9.67 -9.62 13.31
N ARG A 150 -8.96 -9.62 12.17
CA ARG A 150 -8.71 -10.81 11.35
C ARG A 150 -7.41 -11.52 11.70
N PHE A 151 -6.57 -10.93 12.52
CA PHE A 151 -5.31 -11.53 12.95
C PHE A 151 -5.55 -12.51 14.07
N THR A 152 -4.90 -13.66 14.04
CA THR A 152 -4.88 -14.62 15.15
C THR A 152 -3.88 -14.20 16.23
N LYS A 153 -2.89 -13.39 15.89
CA LYS A 153 -1.86 -12.85 16.79
C LYS A 153 -1.51 -11.44 16.34
N ARG A 154 -1.36 -10.53 17.30
CA ARG A 154 -0.84 -9.18 17.06
C ARG A 154 0.68 -9.16 16.91
N ILE A 155 1.20 -8.20 16.18
CA ILE A 155 2.63 -7.88 16.14
C ILE A 155 2.97 -7.04 17.37
N VAL A 156 4.00 -7.43 18.10
CA VAL A 156 4.55 -6.67 19.25
C VAL A 156 5.95 -6.23 18.89
N LEU A 157 6.18 -4.93 18.87
CA LEU A 157 7.51 -4.37 18.63
C LEU A 157 8.34 -4.51 19.90
N THR A 158 9.48 -5.18 19.81
CA THR A 158 10.40 -5.37 20.94
C THR A 158 11.55 -4.37 20.91
N LYS A 159 11.90 -3.86 19.73
CA LYS A 159 12.93 -2.86 19.52
C LYS A 159 12.61 -2.08 18.24
N THR A 160 12.87 -0.78 18.25
CA THR A 160 12.78 0.10 17.09
C THR A 160 14.07 0.91 16.96
N GLU A 161 14.41 1.25 15.72
CA GLU A 161 15.54 2.10 15.40
C GLU A 161 15.10 3.06 14.28
N THR A 162 15.49 4.32 14.39
CA THR A 162 15.22 5.33 13.35
C THR A 162 16.45 5.46 12.47
N LEU A 163 16.25 5.25 11.18
CA LEU A 163 17.28 5.41 10.15
C LEU A 163 16.93 6.61 9.25
N ARG A 164 17.95 7.39 8.88
CA ARG A 164 17.82 8.39 7.82
C ARG A 164 18.15 7.74 6.48
N LEU A 165 17.24 7.85 5.52
CA LEU A 165 17.43 7.23 4.19
C LEU A 165 18.55 7.90 3.36
N ASP A 166 18.89 9.16 3.69
CA ASP A 166 19.98 9.88 3.03
C ASP A 166 21.37 9.35 3.39
N ASP A 167 21.49 8.55 4.47
CA ASP A 167 22.74 7.95 4.94
C ASP A 167 23.03 6.59 4.29
N GLN A 168 22.16 6.09 3.42
CA GLN A 168 22.41 4.84 2.70
C GLN A 168 23.22 5.09 1.44
N PRO A 169 24.35 4.39 1.22
CA PRO A 169 25.07 4.44 -0.05
C PRO A 169 24.12 3.99 -1.16
N ARG A 170 23.93 4.86 -2.16
CA ARG A 170 23.20 4.49 -3.38
C ARG A 170 23.99 3.39 -4.07
N GLY A 171 23.53 2.14 -3.91
CA GLY A 171 24.10 0.98 -4.60
C GLY A 171 23.78 0.98 -6.08
#